data_1023e41eb619abf7842c52aed752ee8f
#
_entry.id   1023e41eb619abf7842c52aed752ee8f
#
_cell.length_a   1.000
_cell.length_b   1.000
_cell.length_c   1.000
_cell.angle_alpha   90.00
_cell.angle_beta   90.00
_cell.angle_gamma   90.00
#
_symmetry.space_group_name_H-M   'P 1'
#
loop_
_entity.id
_entity.type
_entity.pdbx_description
1 polymer ?
#
loop_
_entity_poly.entity_id
_entity_poly.type
_entity_poly.pdbx_seq_one_letter_code
_entity_poly.pdbx_strand_id
1 'polypeptide(L)'
;MPQMFTDIKSAPRWRYLVALMLIVNVVAACAGGPSDVVGGGGLGNAKTSVTLVAYSVAEPGWSKVIPAFNASEEGNGVQVISSYGASGDQSRGVADGKPADLVNFSVEPDITRLIKPGKVAKDWNTDATKGIPFGSVVTLVVRKGNPKNIKDWDDLLRPGVEVITPSPLSSGSAKWNLLAPYAVKSEGGRNAQAGIDFVNRLVREHVKLRPGSGREATDVFVQGSGDVLISYENEAIAAERSGKPVAHVTPPQTFKIENPMAVILTSPHLAAATAFKNFQYTAAAQKIWAQAGFRPVDPSIAAAFRDQFPVPLKLWTIADLGGWATVDPQLFDKSAGSITKIYTQATG
;
A
#
# COMPACT_ATOMS: atom_id res chain seq x y z
N MET A 1 1.60 -71.26 -32.19
CA MET A 1 0.97 -72.47 -31.62
C MET A 1 1.32 -72.55 -30.14
N PRO A 2 0.46 -73.03 -29.25
CA PRO A 2 -0.98 -72.71 -29.10
C PRO A 2 -1.21 -71.98 -27.74
N GLN A 3 -2.26 -71.18 -27.59
CA GLN A 3 -3.58 -71.48 -27.02
C GLN A 3 -3.56 -72.07 -25.59
N MET A 4 -4.25 -71.43 -24.65
CA MET A 4 -5.57 -71.78 -24.08
C MET A 4 -5.81 -70.91 -22.86
N PHE A 5 -6.85 -70.13 -22.81
CA PHE A 5 -8.24 -70.29 -22.36
C PHE A 5 -8.41 -70.71 -20.89
N THR A 6 -9.29 -69.96 -20.32
CA THR A 6 -10.37 -70.15 -19.33
C THR A 6 -9.99 -69.72 -17.91
N ASP A 7 -10.81 -69.13 -17.08
CA ASP A 7 -12.26 -69.15 -16.99
C ASP A 7 -12.81 -68.04 -16.08
N ILE A 8 -14.01 -67.66 -16.34
CA ILE A 8 -14.89 -66.74 -15.59
C ILE A 8 -15.44 -67.46 -14.36
N LYS A 9 -15.49 -66.82 -13.20
CA LYS A 9 -16.52 -67.14 -12.20
C LYS A 9 -17.02 -65.88 -11.48
N SER A 10 -18.26 -65.72 -11.65
CA SER A 10 -19.37 -64.92 -11.13
C SER A 10 -19.44 -64.68 -9.61
N ALA A 11 -19.79 -63.47 -9.29
CA ALA A 11 -20.63 -62.82 -8.26
C ALA A 11 -21.08 -63.59 -7.00
N PRO A 12 -21.44 -62.86 -5.90
CA PRO A 12 -22.82 -62.40 -5.82
C PRO A 12 -23.05 -60.98 -5.25
N ARG A 13 -24.15 -60.43 -5.68
CA ARG A 13 -24.83 -59.27 -5.19
C ARG A 13 -25.25 -59.43 -3.73
N TRP A 14 -25.00 -58.41 -2.88
CA TRP A 14 -25.81 -58.24 -1.68
C TRP A 14 -26.20 -56.76 -1.53
N ARG A 15 -27.50 -56.57 -1.55
CA ARG A 15 -28.23 -55.36 -1.28
C ARG A 15 -28.11 -54.99 0.19
N TYR A 16 -27.77 -53.72 0.50
CA TYR A 16 -28.29 -53.06 1.70
C TYR A 16 -28.77 -51.67 1.37
N LEU A 17 -29.95 -51.44 1.85
CA LEU A 17 -30.85 -50.30 1.79
C LEU A 17 -30.23 -49.01 2.38
N VAL A 18 -30.42 -47.93 1.67
CA VAL A 18 -31.04 -46.62 2.01
C VAL A 18 -30.80 -46.09 3.42
N ALA A 19 -30.06 -44.98 3.49
CA ALA A 19 -30.39 -43.84 4.33
C ALA A 19 -30.09 -42.56 3.56
N LEU A 20 -31.17 -41.93 3.10
CA LEU A 20 -31.19 -40.64 2.43
C LEU A 20 -30.95 -39.54 3.48
N MET A 21 -29.75 -38.98 3.56
CA MET A 21 -29.53 -37.69 4.21
C MET A 21 -29.27 -36.67 3.12
N LEU A 22 -30.27 -35.83 2.89
CA LEU A 22 -30.19 -34.61 2.12
C LEU A 22 -29.23 -33.64 2.84
N ILE A 23 -27.99 -33.57 2.38
CA ILE A 23 -27.11 -32.42 2.68
C ILE A 23 -27.28 -31.45 1.51
N VAL A 24 -28.01 -30.40 1.77
CA VAL A 24 -28.08 -29.23 0.88
C VAL A 24 -26.71 -28.57 0.91
N ASN A 25 -25.86 -28.85 -0.07
CA ASN A 25 -24.66 -28.06 -0.33
C ASN A 25 -25.08 -26.77 -1.04
N VAL A 26 -25.17 -25.70 -0.27
CA VAL A 26 -25.17 -24.35 -0.80
C VAL A 26 -23.74 -24.07 -1.27
N VAL A 27 -23.49 -24.27 -2.56
CA VAL A 27 -22.26 -23.79 -3.19
C VAL A 27 -22.44 -22.29 -3.39
N ALA A 28 -21.97 -21.50 -2.40
CA ALA A 28 -21.74 -20.09 -2.59
C ALA A 28 -20.47 -19.95 -3.44
N ALA A 29 -20.63 -19.62 -4.71
CA ALA A 29 -19.54 -19.23 -5.59
C ALA A 29 -18.99 -17.88 -5.08
N CYS A 30 -17.93 -17.90 -4.27
CA CYS A 30 -17.16 -16.73 -3.93
C CYS A 30 -16.11 -16.50 -5.03
N ALA A 31 -16.45 -15.61 -5.97
CA ALA A 31 -15.42 -14.89 -6.71
C ALA A 31 -14.85 -13.83 -5.76
N GLY A 32 -13.86 -14.22 -4.93
CA GLY A 32 -13.19 -13.34 -3.97
C GLY A 32 -11.78 -13.06 -4.43
N GLY A 33 -11.49 -11.80 -4.77
CA GLY A 33 -10.12 -11.29 -4.72
C GLY A 33 -9.67 -11.20 -3.25
N PRO A 34 -8.35 -11.15 -2.97
CA PRO A 34 -7.86 -11.15 -1.59
C PRO A 34 -8.23 -9.85 -0.88
N SER A 35 -9.15 -9.91 0.01
CA SER A 35 -9.42 -8.88 1.00
C SER A 35 -9.37 -9.52 2.37
N ASP A 36 -8.19 -9.43 2.99
CA ASP A 36 -8.01 -9.83 4.37
C ASP A 36 -8.73 -8.84 5.28
N VAL A 37 -9.88 -9.24 5.79
CA VAL A 37 -10.54 -8.54 6.90
C VAL A 37 -9.86 -9.01 8.18
N VAL A 38 -8.91 -8.23 8.68
CA VAL A 38 -8.34 -8.47 10.01
C VAL A 38 -9.35 -7.97 11.04
N GLY A 39 -10.14 -8.88 11.58
CA GLY A 39 -10.99 -8.61 12.73
C GLY A 39 -10.11 -8.42 13.96
N GLY A 40 -9.95 -7.19 14.44
CA GLY A 40 -9.35 -6.89 15.75
C GLY A 40 -10.20 -7.52 16.85
N GLY A 41 -9.56 -8.29 17.75
CA GLY A 41 -10.23 -9.05 18.79
C GLY A 41 -11.02 -8.19 19.79
N GLY A 42 -12.12 -8.76 20.28
CA GLY A 42 -12.90 -8.25 21.39
C GLY A 42 -14.19 -7.54 20.97
N LEU A 43 -15.26 -8.30 20.75
CA LEU A 43 -16.65 -7.79 20.64
C LEU A 43 -17.18 -7.41 22.04
N GLY A 44 -16.56 -6.38 22.67
CA GLY A 44 -17.16 -5.74 23.85
C GLY A 44 -18.04 -4.57 23.39
N ASN A 45 -19.33 -4.61 23.66
CA ASN A 45 -20.33 -3.52 23.62
C ASN A 45 -20.17 -2.35 22.63
N ALA A 46 -19.46 -2.51 21.50
CA ALA A 46 -19.33 -1.48 20.49
C ALA A 46 -20.70 -1.23 19.82
N LYS A 47 -21.24 -0.02 19.97
CA LYS A 47 -22.54 0.36 19.41
C LYS A 47 -22.45 0.81 17.96
N THR A 48 -21.27 1.24 17.51
CA THR A 48 -21.05 1.80 16.16
C THR A 48 -19.83 1.18 15.51
N SER A 49 -20.00 0.60 14.31
CA SER A 49 -18.90 0.05 13.52
C SER A 49 -18.49 1.04 12.43
N VAL A 50 -17.20 1.41 12.39
CA VAL A 50 -16.63 2.31 11.39
C VAL A 50 -15.70 1.51 10.47
N THR A 51 -15.94 1.54 9.17
CA THR A 51 -15.15 0.85 8.16
C THR A 51 -14.06 1.75 7.58
N LEU A 52 -12.81 1.41 7.86
CA LEU A 52 -11.63 2.02 7.25
C LEU A 52 -11.22 1.22 6.00
N VAL A 53 -11.19 1.86 4.84
CA VAL A 53 -10.58 1.30 3.63
C VAL A 53 -9.23 1.97 3.39
N ALA A 54 -8.13 1.19 3.46
CA ALA A 54 -6.79 1.74 3.45
C ALA A 54 -5.83 1.00 2.52
N TYR A 55 -4.73 1.66 2.19
CA TYR A 55 -3.66 1.03 1.44
C TYR A 55 -2.82 0.11 2.35
N SER A 56 -2.34 -1.00 1.78
CA SER A 56 -1.75 -2.13 2.54
C SER A 56 -0.47 -1.77 3.33
N VAL A 57 0.33 -0.82 2.84
CA VAL A 57 1.57 -0.41 3.51
C VAL A 57 1.31 0.24 4.88
N ALA A 58 0.12 0.84 5.10
CA ALA A 58 -0.24 1.46 6.37
C ALA A 58 -0.73 0.46 7.44
N GLU A 59 -1.02 -0.78 7.08
CA GLU A 59 -1.58 -1.79 7.99
C GLU A 59 -0.81 -1.94 9.32
N PRO A 60 0.54 -2.02 9.35
CA PRO A 60 1.28 -2.15 10.62
C PRO A 60 1.11 -0.97 11.58
N GLY A 61 0.86 0.22 11.04
CA GLY A 61 0.52 1.40 11.83
C GLY A 61 -0.92 1.33 12.34
N TRP A 62 -1.86 1.04 11.46
CA TRP A 62 -3.27 0.91 11.81
C TRP A 62 -3.52 -0.16 12.87
N SER A 63 -2.82 -1.30 12.82
CA SER A 63 -2.94 -2.36 13.83
C SER A 63 -2.58 -1.91 15.25
N LYS A 64 -1.84 -0.81 15.39
CA LYS A 64 -1.47 -0.22 16.67
C LYS A 64 -2.36 0.97 17.05
N VAL A 65 -2.74 1.79 16.07
CA VAL A 65 -3.53 3.01 16.30
C VAL A 65 -5.00 2.68 16.56
N ILE A 66 -5.58 1.71 15.87
CA ILE A 66 -6.99 1.32 16.06
C ILE A 66 -7.28 0.89 17.51
N PRO A 67 -6.50 -0.02 18.14
CA PRO A 67 -6.72 -0.35 19.55
C PRO A 67 -6.56 0.85 20.49
N ALA A 68 -5.63 1.76 20.20
CA ALA A 68 -5.44 2.97 21.02
C ALA A 68 -6.64 3.92 20.91
N PHE A 69 -7.22 4.10 19.72
CA PHE A 69 -8.45 4.84 19.53
C PHE A 69 -9.61 4.18 20.27
N ASN A 70 -9.82 2.88 20.11
CA ASN A 70 -10.90 2.15 20.77
C ASN A 70 -10.83 2.22 22.30
N ALA A 71 -9.62 2.46 22.85
CA ALA A 71 -9.40 2.63 24.30
C ALA A 71 -9.48 4.09 24.76
N SER A 72 -9.58 5.04 23.84
CA SER A 72 -9.71 6.48 24.16
C SER A 72 -11.15 6.87 24.49
N GLU A 73 -11.33 8.06 25.04
CA GLU A 73 -12.65 8.62 25.32
C GLU A 73 -13.43 8.83 24.02
N GLU A 74 -12.79 9.35 22.98
CA GLU A 74 -13.39 9.61 21.68
C GLU A 74 -13.78 8.32 20.92
N GLY A 75 -13.09 7.22 21.22
CA GLY A 75 -13.35 5.90 20.65
C GLY A 75 -14.31 5.04 21.43
N ASN A 76 -14.83 5.54 22.59
CA ASN A 76 -15.75 4.78 23.42
C ASN A 76 -17.03 4.41 22.65
N GLY A 77 -17.36 3.12 22.62
CA GLY A 77 -18.52 2.62 21.89
C GLY A 77 -18.33 2.55 20.37
N VAL A 78 -17.11 2.77 19.84
CA VAL A 78 -16.76 2.64 18.42
C VAL A 78 -15.89 1.41 18.22
N GLN A 79 -16.17 0.65 17.16
CA GLN A 79 -15.30 -0.40 16.64
C GLN A 79 -14.85 -0.03 15.24
N VAL A 80 -13.53 0.04 15.01
CA VAL A 80 -12.98 0.26 13.67
C VAL A 80 -12.68 -1.09 13.03
N ILE A 81 -13.28 -1.31 11.86
CA ILE A 81 -13.01 -2.47 10.98
C ILE A 81 -12.20 -1.96 9.80
N SER A 82 -11.16 -2.67 9.41
CA SER A 82 -10.26 -2.24 8.33
C SER A 82 -10.20 -3.23 7.18
N SER A 83 -10.02 -2.69 5.97
CA SER A 83 -9.76 -3.45 4.73
C SER A 83 -8.56 -2.84 4.02
N TYR A 84 -7.57 -3.67 3.69
CA TYR A 84 -6.31 -3.25 3.10
C TYR A 84 -6.13 -3.79 1.68
N GLY A 85 -5.39 -3.07 0.85
CA GLY A 85 -5.07 -3.49 -0.52
C GLY A 85 -4.27 -2.45 -1.27
N ALA A 86 -4.09 -2.63 -2.58
CA ALA A 86 -3.46 -1.63 -3.42
C ALA A 86 -4.29 -0.34 -3.44
N SER A 87 -3.67 0.81 -3.22
CA SER A 87 -4.34 2.11 -3.01
C SER A 87 -5.31 2.46 -4.15
N GLY A 88 -4.86 2.32 -5.40
CA GLY A 88 -5.68 2.62 -6.58
C GLY A 88 -6.88 1.67 -6.72
N ASP A 89 -6.70 0.38 -6.38
CA ASP A 89 -7.78 -0.61 -6.43
C ASP A 89 -8.80 -0.35 -5.32
N GLN A 90 -8.34 -0.07 -4.10
CA GLN A 90 -9.22 0.29 -2.99
C GLN A 90 -10.04 1.55 -3.32
N SER A 91 -9.40 2.57 -3.87
CA SER A 91 -10.07 3.81 -4.26
C SER A 91 -11.12 3.56 -5.36
N ARG A 92 -10.80 2.77 -6.39
CA ARG A 92 -11.78 2.38 -7.42
C ARG A 92 -12.94 1.61 -6.81
N GLY A 93 -12.65 0.62 -5.97
CA GLY A 93 -13.70 -0.15 -5.27
C GLY A 93 -14.64 0.74 -4.47
N VAL A 94 -14.13 1.73 -3.73
CA VAL A 94 -14.97 2.70 -2.99
C VAL A 94 -15.76 3.58 -3.95
N ALA A 95 -15.16 4.04 -5.05
CA ALA A 95 -15.88 4.80 -6.07
C ALA A 95 -17.06 3.99 -6.63
N ASP A 96 -16.87 2.69 -6.85
CA ASP A 96 -17.85 1.75 -7.43
C ASP A 96 -18.83 1.17 -6.39
N GLY A 97 -18.75 1.60 -5.12
CA GLY A 97 -19.76 1.24 -4.11
C GLY A 97 -19.27 0.35 -2.96
N LYS A 98 -17.98 -0.01 -2.88
CA LYS A 98 -17.44 -0.70 -1.71
C LYS A 98 -17.73 0.11 -0.45
N PRO A 99 -18.33 -0.49 0.59
CA PRO A 99 -18.63 0.19 1.84
C PRO A 99 -17.36 0.74 2.50
N ALA A 100 -17.42 2.01 2.89
CA ALA A 100 -16.39 2.70 3.65
C ALA A 100 -17.01 3.88 4.42
N ASP A 101 -16.53 4.11 5.61
CA ASP A 101 -16.83 5.32 6.39
C ASP A 101 -15.66 6.30 6.31
N LEU A 102 -14.48 5.77 6.08
CA LEU A 102 -13.22 6.50 6.07
C LEU A 102 -12.25 5.84 5.11
N VAL A 103 -11.45 6.64 4.43
CA VAL A 103 -10.41 6.17 3.51
C VAL A 103 -9.05 6.75 3.88
N ASN A 104 -8.00 5.92 3.74
CA ASN A 104 -6.61 6.35 3.83
C ASN A 104 -5.84 5.75 2.65
N PHE A 105 -5.43 6.57 1.73
CA PHE A 105 -4.78 6.12 0.51
C PHE A 105 -3.33 6.58 0.42
N SER A 106 -2.60 5.96 -0.50
CA SER A 106 -1.19 6.24 -0.69
C SER A 106 -0.94 7.61 -1.33
N VAL A 107 -1.82 8.06 -2.23
CA VAL A 107 -1.67 9.27 -3.05
C VAL A 107 -2.96 10.08 -3.10
N GLU A 108 -2.81 11.40 -3.25
CA GLU A 108 -3.95 12.33 -3.37
C GLU A 108 -4.92 12.00 -4.52
N PRO A 109 -4.49 11.61 -5.74
CA PRO A 109 -5.40 11.24 -6.82
C PRO A 109 -6.39 10.13 -6.46
N ASP A 110 -6.03 9.25 -5.52
CA ASP A 110 -6.93 8.19 -5.06
C ASP A 110 -8.03 8.72 -4.13
N ILE A 111 -7.80 9.84 -3.42
CA ILE A 111 -8.87 10.56 -2.69
C ILE A 111 -9.70 11.41 -3.65
N THR A 112 -9.06 12.18 -4.53
CA THR A 112 -9.76 13.11 -5.44
C THR A 112 -10.69 12.39 -6.42
N ARG A 113 -10.39 11.13 -6.77
CA ARG A 113 -11.30 10.25 -7.54
C ARG A 113 -12.67 10.14 -6.89
N LEU A 114 -12.77 10.22 -5.57
CA LEU A 114 -14.00 10.06 -4.80
C LEU A 114 -14.83 11.36 -4.71
N ILE A 115 -14.29 12.48 -5.17
CA ILE A 115 -15.02 13.77 -5.18
C ILE A 115 -16.14 13.74 -6.21
N LYS A 116 -15.85 13.28 -7.44
CA LYS A 116 -16.84 13.27 -8.53
C LYS A 116 -18.10 12.46 -8.19
N PRO A 117 -18.02 11.25 -7.60
CA PRO A 117 -19.19 10.51 -7.15
C PRO A 117 -19.80 11.04 -5.85
N GLY A 118 -19.35 12.18 -5.33
CA GLY A 118 -19.89 12.80 -4.11
C GLY A 118 -19.56 12.07 -2.81
N LYS A 119 -18.58 11.20 -2.81
CA LYS A 119 -18.19 10.41 -1.62
C LYS A 119 -17.26 11.16 -0.68
N VAL A 120 -16.45 12.08 -1.20
CA VAL A 120 -15.51 12.90 -0.44
C VAL A 120 -15.76 14.37 -0.73
N ALA A 121 -15.66 15.22 0.27
CA ALA A 121 -15.82 16.67 0.16
C ALA A 121 -14.74 17.28 -0.76
N LYS A 122 -15.09 18.35 -1.48
CA LYS A 122 -14.13 19.05 -2.36
C LYS A 122 -12.99 19.71 -1.58
N ASP A 123 -13.28 20.09 -0.35
CA ASP A 123 -12.41 20.78 0.59
C ASP A 123 -11.76 19.86 1.63
N TRP A 124 -11.70 18.56 1.35
CA TRP A 124 -11.20 17.53 2.27
C TRP A 124 -9.76 17.78 2.77
N ASN A 125 -8.96 18.55 2.04
CA ASN A 125 -7.54 18.84 2.29
C ASN A 125 -7.26 20.32 2.58
N THR A 126 -8.23 21.10 3.05
CA THR A 126 -8.08 22.53 3.35
C THR A 126 -7.57 22.82 4.76
N ASP A 127 -7.48 21.83 5.62
CA ASP A 127 -6.89 21.97 6.94
C ASP A 127 -5.35 22.16 6.88
N ALA A 128 -4.74 22.56 7.99
CA ALA A 128 -3.30 22.84 8.09
C ALA A 128 -2.44 21.62 7.72
N THR A 129 -2.96 20.41 7.90
CA THR A 129 -2.28 19.14 7.58
C THR A 129 -2.56 18.67 6.16
N LYS A 130 -3.43 19.35 5.43
CA LYS A 130 -3.91 18.96 4.09
C LYS A 130 -4.47 17.53 4.05
N GLY A 131 -5.12 17.11 5.13
CA GLY A 131 -5.66 15.77 5.26
C GLY A 131 -4.58 14.68 5.39
N ILE A 132 -3.33 15.02 5.71
CA ILE A 132 -2.21 14.09 5.84
C ILE A 132 -1.94 13.78 7.31
N PRO A 133 -2.30 12.59 7.83
CA PRO A 133 -2.06 12.24 9.23
C PRO A 133 -0.63 11.76 9.51
N PHE A 134 0.05 11.22 8.54
CA PHE A 134 1.43 10.73 8.61
C PHE A 134 2.04 10.64 7.22
N GLY A 135 3.36 10.48 7.17
CA GLY A 135 4.08 10.33 5.93
C GLY A 135 5.24 9.35 6.03
N SER A 136 6.07 9.34 4.99
CA SER A 136 7.29 8.55 4.89
C SER A 136 8.26 9.23 3.92
N VAL A 137 9.34 8.53 3.57
CA VAL A 137 10.18 8.88 2.41
C VAL A 137 10.41 7.63 1.58
N VAL A 138 10.72 7.81 0.29
CA VAL A 138 11.12 6.68 -0.55
C VAL A 138 12.53 6.25 -0.17
N THR A 139 12.74 4.95 0.00
CA THR A 139 14.03 4.36 0.37
C THR A 139 14.35 3.13 -0.49
N LEU A 140 15.59 2.68 -0.44
CA LEU A 140 16.08 1.48 -1.11
C LEU A 140 16.27 0.39 -0.05
N VAL A 141 15.42 -0.62 -0.05
CA VAL A 141 15.58 -1.79 0.80
C VAL A 141 16.54 -2.75 0.10
N VAL A 142 17.58 -3.18 0.80
CA VAL A 142 18.65 -4.01 0.30
C VAL A 142 18.78 -5.28 1.14
N ARG A 143 19.46 -6.29 0.64
CA ARG A 143 19.83 -7.46 1.43
C ARG A 143 20.72 -7.06 2.60
N LYS A 144 20.61 -7.78 3.73
CA LYS A 144 21.46 -7.53 4.91
C LYS A 144 22.94 -7.51 4.51
N GLY A 145 23.65 -6.49 4.97
CA GLY A 145 25.05 -6.26 4.62
C GLY A 145 25.27 -5.59 3.27
N ASN A 146 24.22 -5.28 2.52
CA ASN A 146 24.25 -4.56 1.24
C ASN A 146 25.32 -5.11 0.25
N PRO A 147 25.23 -6.39 -0.15
CA PRO A 147 26.27 -7.05 -0.95
C PRO A 147 26.49 -6.41 -2.32
N LYS A 148 25.47 -5.72 -2.85
CA LYS A 148 25.56 -4.96 -4.11
C LYS A 148 26.10 -3.54 -3.90
N ASN A 149 26.40 -3.11 -2.68
CA ASN A 149 26.89 -1.76 -2.35
C ASN A 149 26.01 -0.66 -2.99
N ILE A 150 24.70 -0.78 -2.78
CA ILE A 150 23.69 0.20 -3.25
C ILE A 150 23.71 1.40 -2.32
N LYS A 151 23.89 2.61 -2.85
CA LYS A 151 23.95 3.86 -2.08
C LYS A 151 23.02 4.94 -2.63
N ASP A 152 22.78 4.93 -3.94
CA ASP A 152 22.00 5.96 -4.62
C ASP A 152 21.26 5.38 -5.83
N TRP A 153 20.45 6.19 -6.47
CA TRP A 153 19.61 5.85 -7.62
C TRP A 153 20.41 5.29 -8.79
N ASP A 154 21.60 5.83 -9.09
CA ASP A 154 22.44 5.35 -10.20
C ASP A 154 22.91 3.91 -10.02
N ASP A 155 23.04 3.46 -8.78
CA ASP A 155 23.41 2.08 -8.48
C ASP A 155 22.39 1.06 -8.97
N LEU A 156 21.11 1.48 -9.11
CA LEU A 156 20.04 0.64 -9.61
C LEU A 156 20.20 0.28 -11.10
N LEU A 157 20.95 1.09 -11.86
CA LEU A 157 21.20 0.89 -13.28
C LEU A 157 22.52 0.14 -13.57
N ARG A 158 23.21 -0.39 -12.54
CA ARG A 158 24.40 -1.20 -12.74
C ARG A 158 24.04 -2.58 -13.27
N PRO A 159 24.85 -3.16 -14.18
CA PRO A 159 24.64 -4.51 -14.70
C PRO A 159 24.45 -5.53 -13.57
N GLY A 160 23.46 -6.40 -13.71
CA GLY A 160 23.18 -7.48 -12.77
C GLY A 160 22.53 -7.02 -11.44
N VAL A 161 22.04 -5.78 -11.34
CA VAL A 161 21.16 -5.35 -10.25
C VAL A 161 19.71 -5.60 -10.63
N GLU A 162 19.02 -6.39 -9.82
CA GLU A 162 17.60 -6.68 -10.00
C GLU A 162 16.75 -5.87 -9.01
N VAL A 163 15.85 -5.08 -9.55
CA VAL A 163 14.98 -4.17 -8.78
C VAL A 163 13.56 -4.71 -8.71
N ILE A 164 12.95 -4.56 -7.53
CA ILE A 164 11.50 -4.78 -7.32
C ILE A 164 10.86 -3.45 -6.99
N THR A 165 9.74 -3.16 -7.60
CA THR A 165 8.82 -2.07 -7.22
C THR A 165 7.41 -2.43 -7.70
N PRO A 166 6.34 -2.06 -6.97
CA PRO A 166 4.99 -2.42 -7.40
C PRO A 166 4.59 -1.73 -8.71
N SER A 167 3.46 -2.18 -9.28
CA SER A 167 2.91 -1.58 -10.50
C SER A 167 2.20 -0.25 -10.21
N PRO A 168 2.49 0.83 -10.93
CA PRO A 168 1.77 2.10 -10.78
C PRO A 168 0.33 2.05 -11.32
N LEU A 169 -0.06 0.98 -12.02
CA LEU A 169 -1.42 0.79 -12.54
C LEU A 169 -2.43 0.44 -11.43
N SER A 170 -1.96 -0.16 -10.33
CA SER A 170 -2.75 -0.56 -9.17
C SER A 170 -2.32 0.14 -7.88
N SER A 171 -1.01 0.30 -7.69
CA SER A 171 -0.39 0.75 -6.44
C SER A 171 -0.06 2.24 -6.45
N GLY A 172 -0.62 2.98 -5.50
CA GLY A 172 -0.18 4.35 -5.23
C GLY A 172 1.27 4.42 -4.72
N SER A 173 1.73 3.37 -3.99
CA SER A 173 3.14 3.30 -3.54
C SER A 173 4.12 3.32 -4.72
N ALA A 174 3.77 2.65 -5.82
CA ALA A 174 4.59 2.65 -7.01
C ALA A 174 4.77 4.04 -7.61
N LYS A 175 3.75 4.90 -7.52
CA LYS A 175 3.86 6.28 -8.00
C LYS A 175 4.96 7.02 -7.24
N TRP A 176 4.97 6.96 -5.91
CA TRP A 176 6.02 7.54 -5.08
C TRP A 176 7.40 6.96 -5.39
N ASN A 177 7.48 5.63 -5.49
CA ASN A 177 8.73 4.91 -5.77
C ASN A 177 9.37 5.35 -7.09
N LEU A 178 8.57 5.65 -8.11
CA LEU A 178 9.04 6.11 -9.42
C LEU A 178 9.24 7.63 -9.48
N LEU A 179 8.47 8.40 -8.69
CA LEU A 179 8.66 9.85 -8.59
C LEU A 179 10.00 10.20 -7.93
N ALA A 180 10.51 9.38 -7.01
CA ALA A 180 11.78 9.68 -6.34
C ALA A 180 12.95 9.76 -7.32
N PRO A 181 13.30 8.73 -8.10
CA PRO A 181 14.36 8.85 -9.10
C PRO A 181 14.01 9.82 -10.23
N TYR A 182 12.74 9.92 -10.63
CA TYR A 182 12.30 10.91 -11.59
C TYR A 182 12.63 12.34 -11.12
N ALA A 183 12.24 12.71 -9.91
CA ALA A 183 12.48 14.04 -9.37
C ALA A 183 13.99 14.37 -9.24
N VAL A 184 14.77 13.40 -8.79
CA VAL A 184 16.23 13.53 -8.68
C VAL A 184 16.86 13.77 -10.05
N LYS A 185 16.53 12.95 -11.05
CA LYS A 185 17.15 12.99 -12.38
C LYS A 185 16.61 14.13 -13.26
N SER A 186 15.37 14.55 -13.03
CA SER A 186 14.80 15.72 -13.69
C SER A 186 15.10 17.03 -12.96
N GLU A 187 15.83 17.00 -11.85
CA GLU A 187 16.09 18.16 -11.00
C GLU A 187 14.80 18.90 -10.60
N GLY A 188 13.82 18.14 -10.11
CA GLY A 188 12.51 18.68 -9.75
C GLY A 188 11.66 19.09 -10.96
N GLY A 189 11.77 18.38 -12.06
CA GLY A 189 11.01 18.61 -13.29
C GLY A 189 11.64 19.61 -14.28
N ARG A 190 12.75 20.29 -13.92
CA ARG A 190 13.43 21.21 -14.83
C ARG A 190 13.95 20.54 -16.10
N ASN A 191 14.38 19.31 -16.00
CA ASN A 191 14.77 18.45 -17.12
C ASN A 191 13.92 17.18 -17.12
N ALA A 192 12.65 17.32 -17.49
CA ALA A 192 11.69 16.20 -17.46
C ALA A 192 12.16 14.99 -18.26
N GLN A 193 12.84 15.21 -19.40
CA GLN A 193 13.32 14.12 -20.26
C GLN A 193 14.36 13.25 -19.54
N ALA A 194 15.33 13.85 -18.83
CA ALA A 194 16.32 13.08 -18.07
C ALA A 194 15.67 12.18 -16.99
N GLY A 195 14.61 12.69 -16.33
CA GLY A 195 13.83 11.89 -15.38
C GLY A 195 13.12 10.71 -16.05
N ILE A 196 12.50 10.95 -17.20
CA ILE A 196 11.82 9.91 -17.99
C ILE A 196 12.80 8.87 -18.52
N ASP A 197 13.96 9.29 -19.03
CA ASP A 197 14.98 8.38 -19.55
C ASP A 197 15.52 7.45 -18.45
N PHE A 198 15.76 8.00 -17.25
CA PHE A 198 16.17 7.20 -16.11
C PHE A 198 15.11 6.16 -15.74
N VAL A 199 13.86 6.57 -15.57
CA VAL A 199 12.75 5.67 -15.21
C VAL A 199 12.54 4.62 -16.31
N ASN A 200 12.65 4.99 -17.58
CA ASN A 200 12.53 4.05 -18.70
C ASN A 200 13.61 2.95 -18.65
N ARG A 201 14.88 3.34 -18.44
CA ARG A 201 15.97 2.36 -18.29
C ARG A 201 15.74 1.48 -17.06
N LEU A 202 15.43 2.08 -15.91
CA LEU A 202 15.15 1.35 -14.68
C LEU A 202 14.06 0.29 -14.89
N VAL A 203 12.92 0.69 -15.47
CA VAL A 203 11.77 -0.21 -15.65
C VAL A 203 12.05 -1.31 -16.67
N ARG A 204 12.71 -1.00 -17.79
CA ARG A 204 12.93 -1.97 -18.87
C ARG A 204 14.07 -2.95 -18.56
N GLU A 205 15.16 -2.45 -17.99
CA GLU A 205 16.38 -3.22 -17.84
C GLU A 205 16.49 -3.89 -16.46
N HIS A 206 16.00 -3.26 -15.41
CA HIS A 206 16.26 -3.64 -14.02
C HIS A 206 15.06 -4.09 -13.22
N VAL A 207 13.83 -3.56 -13.47
CA VAL A 207 12.62 -3.98 -12.73
C VAL A 207 12.17 -5.34 -13.23
N LYS A 208 12.44 -6.38 -12.43
CA LYS A 208 12.14 -7.78 -12.77
C LYS A 208 10.78 -8.22 -12.27
N LEU A 209 10.33 -7.70 -11.11
CA LEU A 209 9.03 -8.03 -10.53
C LEU A 209 8.25 -6.74 -10.25
N ARG A 210 6.94 -6.78 -10.53
CA ARG A 210 6.01 -5.64 -10.44
C ARG A 210 4.72 -6.05 -9.73
N PRO A 211 4.80 -6.38 -8.41
CA PRO A 211 3.63 -6.80 -7.63
C PRO A 211 2.51 -5.75 -7.65
N GLY A 212 1.29 -6.17 -7.33
CA GLY A 212 0.11 -5.32 -7.38
C GLY A 212 0.10 -4.22 -6.31
N SER A 213 0.76 -4.43 -5.17
CA SER A 213 0.80 -3.50 -4.05
C SER A 213 2.20 -3.36 -3.45
N GLY A 214 2.41 -2.30 -2.64
CA GLY A 214 3.67 -2.09 -1.91
C GLY A 214 3.95 -3.21 -0.92
N ARG A 215 2.92 -3.72 -0.23
CA ARG A 215 3.04 -4.86 0.70
C ARG A 215 3.49 -6.12 -0.02
N GLU A 216 2.83 -6.49 -1.11
CA GLU A 216 3.25 -7.65 -1.92
C GLU A 216 4.70 -7.51 -2.42
N ALA A 217 5.12 -6.30 -2.80
CA ALA A 217 6.51 -6.06 -3.21
C ALA A 217 7.49 -6.31 -2.07
N THR A 218 7.16 -5.88 -0.84
CA THR A 218 7.95 -6.16 0.36
C THR A 218 8.01 -7.66 0.65
N ASP A 219 6.87 -8.36 0.57
CA ASP A 219 6.79 -9.80 0.85
C ASP A 219 7.62 -10.62 -0.15
N VAL A 220 7.50 -10.32 -1.45
CA VAL A 220 8.29 -10.97 -2.51
C VAL A 220 9.79 -10.71 -2.32
N PHE A 221 10.16 -9.49 -1.96
CA PHE A 221 11.56 -9.16 -1.67
C PHE A 221 12.07 -9.94 -0.45
N VAL A 222 11.36 -9.92 0.66
CA VAL A 222 11.74 -10.65 1.89
C VAL A 222 11.86 -12.16 1.67
N GLN A 223 11.07 -12.73 0.75
CA GLN A 223 11.15 -14.14 0.34
C GLN A 223 12.36 -14.48 -0.53
N GLY A 224 13.19 -13.50 -0.90
CA GLY A 224 14.46 -13.74 -1.57
C GLY A 224 14.57 -13.24 -3.01
N SER A 225 13.53 -12.68 -3.60
CA SER A 225 13.56 -12.16 -4.98
C SER A 225 14.24 -10.78 -5.06
N GLY A 226 15.02 -10.54 -6.10
CA GLY A 226 15.69 -9.28 -6.41
C GLY A 226 16.81 -8.88 -5.43
N ASP A 227 17.55 -7.86 -5.81
CA ASP A 227 18.66 -7.30 -5.01
C ASP A 227 18.24 -6.06 -4.23
N VAL A 228 17.32 -5.26 -4.81
CA VAL A 228 16.85 -3.98 -4.26
C VAL A 228 15.34 -3.89 -4.40
N LEU A 229 14.66 -3.45 -3.34
CA LEU A 229 13.26 -3.05 -3.38
C LEU A 229 13.19 -1.53 -3.21
N ILE A 230 12.59 -0.82 -4.16
CA ILE A 230 12.21 0.57 -3.96
C ILE A 230 10.92 0.57 -3.14
N SER A 231 10.94 1.16 -1.95
CA SER A 231 9.83 1.11 -1.00
C SER A 231 9.77 2.35 -0.12
N TYR A 232 8.87 2.29 0.85
CA TYR A 232 8.74 3.28 1.91
C TYR A 232 9.69 2.97 3.07
N GLU A 233 10.20 4.02 3.71
CA GLU A 233 11.05 3.89 4.91
C GLU A 233 10.36 3.10 6.03
N ASN A 234 9.06 3.31 6.27
CA ASN A 234 8.30 2.57 7.27
C ASN A 234 8.21 1.06 6.98
N GLU A 235 8.14 0.64 5.71
CA GLU A 235 8.18 -0.77 5.33
C GLU A 235 9.54 -1.39 5.64
N ALA A 236 10.62 -0.68 5.31
CA ALA A 236 11.97 -1.11 5.62
C ALA A 236 12.18 -1.26 7.14
N ILE A 237 11.81 -0.24 7.91
CA ILE A 237 11.90 -0.25 9.38
C ILE A 237 11.08 -1.41 9.97
N ALA A 238 9.88 -1.66 9.46
CA ALA A 238 9.05 -2.77 9.93
C ALA A 238 9.68 -4.14 9.62
N ALA A 239 10.24 -4.32 8.43
CA ALA A 239 10.92 -5.54 8.04
C ALA A 239 12.18 -5.80 8.89
N GLU A 240 13.01 -4.79 9.10
CA GLU A 240 14.21 -4.87 9.95
C GLU A 240 13.85 -5.22 11.40
N ARG A 241 12.87 -4.54 11.98
CA ARG A 241 12.40 -4.80 13.35
C ARG A 241 11.79 -6.19 13.53
N SER A 242 11.21 -6.76 12.48
CA SER A 242 10.71 -8.15 12.48
C SER A 242 11.81 -9.19 12.24
N GLY A 243 13.09 -8.78 12.22
CA GLY A 243 14.24 -9.67 12.08
C GLY A 243 14.43 -10.21 10.65
N LYS A 244 13.82 -9.60 9.65
CA LYS A 244 14.06 -10.00 8.26
C LYS A 244 15.48 -9.67 7.84
N PRO A 245 16.13 -10.47 6.95
CA PRO A 245 17.51 -10.29 6.55
C PRO A 245 17.67 -9.16 5.52
N VAL A 246 17.20 -7.98 5.88
CA VAL A 246 17.23 -6.76 5.06
C VAL A 246 17.88 -5.60 5.83
N ALA A 247 18.25 -4.57 5.09
CA ALA A 247 18.62 -3.25 5.56
C ALA A 247 18.06 -2.22 4.59
N HIS A 248 18.08 -0.94 4.95
CA HIS A 248 17.69 0.10 3.99
C HIS A 248 18.76 1.18 3.86
N VAL A 249 18.72 1.81 2.72
CA VAL A 249 19.54 2.98 2.36
C VAL A 249 18.59 4.07 1.91
N THR A 250 18.53 5.16 2.64
CA THR A 250 17.85 6.36 2.16
C THR A 250 18.84 7.17 1.32
N PRO A 251 18.61 7.33 0.01
CA PRO A 251 19.49 8.10 -0.85
C PRO A 251 19.65 9.55 -0.37
N PRO A 252 20.80 10.22 -0.65
CA PRO A 252 21.01 11.62 -0.27
C PRO A 252 19.92 12.57 -0.78
N GLN A 253 19.34 12.24 -1.94
CA GLN A 253 18.16 12.90 -2.48
C GLN A 253 17.06 11.87 -2.67
N THR A 254 15.88 12.14 -2.10
CA THR A 254 14.71 11.27 -2.23
C THR A 254 13.42 12.07 -2.20
N PHE A 255 12.28 11.39 -2.11
CA PHE A 255 10.96 12.00 -2.22
C PHE A 255 10.15 11.84 -0.93
N LYS A 256 9.50 12.92 -0.50
CA LYS A 256 8.55 12.92 0.61
C LYS A 256 7.27 12.22 0.20
N ILE A 257 6.83 11.29 1.03
CA ILE A 257 5.57 10.57 0.88
C ILE A 257 4.53 11.18 1.81
N GLU A 258 3.38 11.54 1.26
CA GLU A 258 2.25 12.10 1.99
C GLU A 258 1.03 11.22 1.76
N ASN A 259 0.50 10.63 2.83
CA ASN A 259 -0.56 9.62 2.76
C ASN A 259 -1.90 10.22 3.21
N PRO A 260 -2.77 10.62 2.29
CA PRO A 260 -4.00 11.34 2.60
C PRO A 260 -5.08 10.45 3.21
N MET A 261 -5.94 11.08 4.00
CA MET A 261 -7.09 10.49 4.67
C MET A 261 -8.31 11.37 4.54
N ALA A 262 -9.47 10.79 4.26
CA ALA A 262 -10.72 11.51 4.16
C ALA A 262 -11.89 10.70 4.71
N VAL A 263 -12.90 11.41 5.23
CA VAL A 263 -14.17 10.81 5.65
C VAL A 263 -15.11 10.70 4.45
N ILE A 264 -15.88 9.61 4.40
CA ILE A 264 -16.88 9.39 3.36
C ILE A 264 -18.18 10.12 3.78
N LEU A 265 -18.60 11.08 2.97
CA LEU A 265 -19.77 11.94 3.25
C LEU A 265 -21.10 11.15 3.35
N THR A 266 -21.19 10.04 2.64
CA THR A 266 -22.38 9.18 2.63
C THR A 266 -22.38 8.13 3.75
N SER A 267 -21.39 8.20 4.66
CA SER A 267 -21.32 7.31 5.81
C SER A 267 -22.49 7.52 6.76
N PRO A 268 -23.17 6.45 7.20
CA PRO A 268 -24.16 6.53 8.28
C PRO A 268 -23.50 6.79 9.65
N HIS A 269 -22.17 6.67 9.74
CA HIS A 269 -21.38 6.80 10.96
C HIS A 269 -20.46 8.03 10.96
N LEU A 270 -20.90 9.12 10.29
CA LEU A 270 -20.08 10.31 10.01
C LEU A 270 -19.38 10.89 11.25
N ALA A 271 -20.09 10.99 12.37
CA ALA A 271 -19.52 11.50 13.61
C ALA A 271 -18.37 10.62 14.15
N ALA A 272 -18.57 9.30 14.19
CA ALA A 272 -17.57 8.36 14.66
C ALA A 272 -16.34 8.28 13.68
N ALA A 273 -16.59 8.32 12.37
CA ALA A 273 -15.53 8.38 11.38
C ALA A 273 -14.71 9.68 11.49
N THR A 274 -15.37 10.80 11.76
CA THR A 274 -14.71 12.10 11.99
C THR A 274 -13.89 12.08 13.28
N ALA A 275 -14.42 11.52 14.37
CA ALA A 275 -13.67 11.34 15.62
C ALA A 275 -12.42 10.49 15.40
N PHE A 276 -12.53 9.37 14.66
CA PHE A 276 -11.40 8.53 14.35
C PHE A 276 -10.37 9.24 13.45
N LYS A 277 -10.81 10.02 12.44
CA LYS A 277 -9.90 10.87 11.63
C LYS A 277 -9.15 11.85 12.54
N ASN A 278 -9.85 12.57 13.41
CA ASN A 278 -9.27 13.60 14.27
C ASN A 278 -8.28 13.02 15.28
N PHE A 279 -8.55 11.82 15.80
CA PHE A 279 -7.64 11.11 16.68
C PHE A 279 -6.25 10.94 16.09
N GLN A 280 -6.14 10.79 14.76
CA GLN A 280 -4.84 10.60 14.09
C GLN A 280 -3.87 11.78 14.29
N TYR A 281 -4.39 12.97 14.58
CA TYR A 281 -3.60 14.19 14.79
C TYR A 281 -3.31 14.46 16.27
N THR A 282 -3.79 13.63 17.20
CA THR A 282 -3.43 13.73 18.61
C THR A 282 -1.97 13.32 18.85
N ALA A 283 -1.33 13.90 19.86
CA ALA A 283 0.04 13.53 20.23
C ALA A 283 0.19 12.02 20.50
N ALA A 284 -0.84 11.39 21.08
CA ALA A 284 -0.88 9.95 21.32
C ALA A 284 -0.80 9.15 20.03
N ALA A 285 -1.66 9.44 19.06
CA ALA A 285 -1.65 8.75 17.76
C ALA A 285 -0.37 9.05 16.98
N GLN A 286 0.10 10.29 16.96
CA GLN A 286 1.34 10.68 16.29
C GLN A 286 2.57 9.95 16.84
N LYS A 287 2.64 9.74 18.16
CA LYS A 287 3.68 8.92 18.79
C LYS A 287 3.58 7.45 18.35
N ILE A 288 2.38 6.90 18.26
CA ILE A 288 2.16 5.52 17.80
C ILE A 288 2.59 5.38 16.33
N TRP A 289 2.24 6.34 15.46
CA TRP A 289 2.69 6.37 14.07
C TRP A 289 4.21 6.40 13.98
N ALA A 290 4.89 7.26 14.74
CA ALA A 290 6.35 7.32 14.76
C ALA A 290 6.96 6.00 15.24
N GLN A 291 6.44 5.39 16.31
CA GLN A 291 6.88 4.09 16.79
C GLN A 291 6.64 2.96 15.77
N ALA A 292 5.62 3.10 14.92
CA ALA A 292 5.37 2.16 13.83
C ALA A 292 6.27 2.36 12.59
N GLY A 293 7.12 3.40 12.60
CA GLY A 293 8.05 3.70 11.51
C GLY A 293 7.57 4.77 10.53
N PHE A 294 6.41 5.37 10.75
CA PHE A 294 5.90 6.46 9.93
C PHE A 294 6.38 7.81 10.43
N ARG A 295 6.69 8.73 9.53
CA ARG A 295 7.07 10.09 9.87
C ARG A 295 5.84 10.87 10.35
N PRO A 296 5.83 11.34 11.61
CA PRO A 296 4.70 12.09 12.15
C PRO A 296 4.61 13.49 11.52
N VAL A 297 3.40 14.04 11.50
CA VAL A 297 3.16 15.43 11.05
C VAL A 297 3.23 16.44 12.19
N ASP A 298 3.10 16.01 13.42
CA ASP A 298 3.31 16.84 14.61
C ASP A 298 4.80 17.19 14.76
N PRO A 299 5.19 18.49 14.76
CA PRO A 299 6.59 18.90 14.83
C PRO A 299 7.29 18.48 16.12
N SER A 300 6.59 18.44 17.25
CA SER A 300 7.16 18.08 18.54
C SER A 300 7.47 16.57 18.60
N ILE A 301 6.58 15.76 18.09
CA ILE A 301 6.79 14.31 17.97
C ILE A 301 7.88 14.04 16.93
N ALA A 302 7.88 14.73 15.79
CA ALA A 302 8.95 14.61 14.79
C ALA A 302 10.34 14.91 15.37
N ALA A 303 10.45 15.96 16.17
CA ALA A 303 11.70 16.30 16.87
C ALA A 303 12.14 15.20 17.86
N ALA A 304 11.21 14.58 18.57
CA ALA A 304 11.49 13.50 19.53
C ALA A 304 11.96 12.20 18.83
N PHE A 305 11.62 12.01 17.55
CA PHE A 305 11.99 10.82 16.77
C PHE A 305 13.03 11.10 15.67
N ARG A 306 13.73 12.24 15.72
CA ARG A 306 14.70 12.67 14.70
C ARG A 306 15.79 11.65 14.41
N ASP A 307 16.24 10.92 15.42
CA ASP A 307 17.31 9.92 15.27
C ASP A 307 16.83 8.67 14.51
N GLN A 308 15.52 8.38 14.58
CA GLN A 308 14.89 7.33 13.77
C GLN A 308 14.65 7.77 12.31
N PHE A 309 14.44 9.06 12.08
CA PHE A 309 14.07 9.63 10.79
C PHE A 309 15.09 10.68 10.33
N PRO A 310 16.31 10.28 9.93
CA PRO A 310 17.29 11.22 9.42
C PRO A 310 16.75 12.00 8.21
N VAL A 311 17.06 13.30 8.17
CA VAL A 311 16.62 14.16 7.06
C VAL A 311 17.61 13.99 5.90
N PRO A 312 17.15 13.60 4.70
CA PRO A 312 17.98 13.54 3.51
C PRO A 312 18.55 14.93 3.14
N LEU A 313 19.68 14.97 2.43
CA LEU A 313 20.29 16.24 1.97
C LEU A 313 19.31 17.07 1.11
N LYS A 314 18.54 16.37 0.26
CA LYS A 314 17.43 16.99 -0.48
C LYS A 314 16.21 16.08 -0.40
N LEU A 315 15.13 16.62 0.10
CA LEU A 315 13.83 15.98 0.13
C LEU A 315 12.91 16.66 -0.89
N TRP A 316 12.71 16.00 -2.03
CA TRP A 316 11.78 16.44 -3.05
C TRP A 316 10.34 16.22 -2.58
N THR A 317 9.44 17.10 -3.00
CA THR A 317 8.01 17.04 -2.67
C THR A 317 7.16 17.06 -3.93
N ILE A 318 5.90 16.70 -3.80
CA ILE A 318 4.96 16.79 -4.93
C ILE A 318 4.77 18.24 -5.39
N ALA A 319 4.93 19.23 -4.50
CA ALA A 319 4.87 20.64 -4.81
C ALA A 319 6.04 21.09 -5.71
N ASP A 320 7.23 20.51 -5.53
CA ASP A 320 8.39 20.80 -6.40
C ASP A 320 8.14 20.39 -7.86
N LEU A 321 7.23 19.42 -8.08
CA LEU A 321 6.81 18.95 -9.41
C LEU A 321 5.52 19.61 -9.92
N GLY A 322 4.99 20.64 -9.24
CA GLY A 322 3.75 21.33 -9.60
C GLY A 322 2.46 20.71 -9.07
N GLY A 323 2.56 19.79 -8.10
CA GLY A 323 1.40 19.14 -7.45
C GLY A 323 0.80 17.97 -8.24
N TRP A 324 -0.07 17.21 -7.58
CA TRP A 324 -0.71 16.03 -8.19
C TRP A 324 -1.57 16.38 -9.41
N ALA A 325 -2.19 17.56 -9.45
CA ALA A 325 -2.98 18.01 -10.60
C ALA A 325 -2.14 18.11 -11.90
N THR A 326 -0.83 18.35 -11.77
CA THR A 326 0.13 18.36 -12.87
C THR A 326 0.73 16.96 -13.10
N VAL A 327 1.21 16.35 -12.04
CA VAL A 327 2.00 15.11 -12.11
C VAL A 327 1.16 13.90 -12.56
N ASP A 328 -0.06 13.74 -12.03
CA ASP A 328 -0.86 12.55 -12.33
C ASP A 328 -1.25 12.47 -13.83
N PRO A 329 -1.77 13.53 -14.48
CA PRO A 329 -2.05 13.52 -15.91
C PRO A 329 -0.80 13.29 -16.77
N GLN A 330 0.32 13.92 -16.43
CA GLN A 330 1.54 13.85 -17.24
C GLN A 330 2.27 12.53 -17.14
N LEU A 331 2.36 11.95 -15.93
CA LEU A 331 3.19 10.78 -15.67
C LEU A 331 2.37 9.50 -15.51
N PHE A 332 1.17 9.55 -14.94
CA PHE A 332 0.42 8.37 -14.50
C PHE A 332 -0.99 8.24 -15.08
N ASP A 333 -1.44 9.14 -15.94
CA ASP A 333 -2.70 8.92 -16.65
C ASP A 333 -2.69 7.57 -17.36
N LYS A 334 -3.84 6.87 -17.33
CA LYS A 334 -3.96 5.50 -17.83
C LYS A 334 -3.58 5.36 -19.31
N SER A 335 -3.85 6.36 -20.13
CA SER A 335 -3.64 6.35 -21.57
C SER A 335 -2.47 7.25 -22.02
N ALA A 336 -2.32 8.41 -21.39
CA ALA A 336 -1.41 9.45 -21.82
C ALA A 336 -0.13 9.53 -20.98
N GLY A 337 -0.15 9.07 -19.73
CA GLY A 337 0.95 9.21 -18.78
C GLY A 337 2.23 8.55 -19.26
N SER A 338 3.33 9.29 -19.22
CA SER A 338 4.62 8.83 -19.75
C SER A 338 5.16 7.61 -18.99
N ILE A 339 5.08 7.59 -17.65
CA ILE A 339 5.51 6.43 -16.84
C ILE A 339 4.55 5.25 -17.04
N THR A 340 3.24 5.49 -17.15
CA THR A 340 2.27 4.45 -17.48
C THR A 340 2.60 3.76 -18.80
N LYS A 341 2.93 4.52 -19.86
CA LYS A 341 3.35 3.98 -21.15
C LYS A 341 4.61 3.13 -21.04
N ILE A 342 5.61 3.57 -20.29
CA ILE A 342 6.84 2.79 -20.04
C ILE A 342 6.48 1.43 -19.42
N TYR A 343 5.62 1.43 -18.41
CA TYR A 343 5.20 0.20 -17.73
C TYR A 343 4.41 -0.74 -18.64
N THR A 344 3.42 -0.24 -19.36
CA THR A 344 2.59 -1.06 -20.27
C THR A 344 3.43 -1.65 -21.41
N GLN A 345 4.35 -0.90 -21.97
CA GLN A 345 5.25 -1.39 -23.03
C GLN A 345 6.31 -2.38 -22.52
N ALA A 346 6.68 -2.32 -21.25
CA ALA A 346 7.65 -3.26 -20.66
C ALA A 346 7.00 -4.56 -20.16
N THR A 347 5.65 -4.67 -20.20
CA THR A 347 4.88 -5.86 -19.77
C THR A 347 4.18 -6.56 -20.92
N GLY A 348 4.13 -5.97 -22.11
CA GLY A 348 3.66 -6.58 -23.37
C GLY A 348 4.82 -7.13 -24.14
#